data_70d2561982e6957916b3fb4fa3be8b1f
#
_entry.id   70d2561982e6957916b3fb4fa3be8b1f
#
_cell.length_a   1.000
_cell.length_b   1.000
_cell.length_c   1.000
_cell.angle_alpha   90.00
_cell.angle_beta   90.00
_cell.angle_gamma   90.00
#
_symmetry.space_group_name_H-M   'P 1'
#
loop_
_entity.id
_entity.type
_entity.pdbx_description
1 polymer ?
#
loop_
_entity_poly.entity_id
_entity_poly.type
_entity_poly.pdbx_seq_one_letter_code
_entity_poly.pdbx_strand_id
1 'polypeptide(L)'
;MRPSNSISVKEIGKTFRVYDERYQTLKERAIHFGKIPFHEFSALRDVSLEVKPGSMMGILGHNGSGKSTLLKCIAGTLTPDRGTIKADGRMAALLELGAGFHPELTGRENLYLAGSILGLRRHEIQDKFDSIVDFSELGDFIDNQVKYYSSGMFTRLGFALIANIDPEILLLDEVLAVGDEAFQNKCLDQIRSFRENGVTILFVTHSVDLAASICDELVVLEHGEVIASGNPKQSAATYRRHLYAGD
;
A
#
# COMPACT_ATOMS: atom_id res chain seq x y z
N MET A 1 -22.92 -3.47 16.76
CA MET A 1 -22.86 -3.56 15.28
C MET A 1 -21.43 -3.97 14.95
N ARG A 2 -21.23 -4.98 14.11
CA ARG A 2 -19.89 -5.21 13.55
C ARG A 2 -19.54 -3.98 12.69
N PRO A 3 -18.25 -3.52 12.69
CA PRO A 3 -17.84 -2.46 11.78
C PRO A 3 -18.20 -2.85 10.34
N SER A 4 -18.49 -1.88 9.51
CA SER A 4 -18.96 -2.14 8.13
C SER A 4 -17.86 -2.69 7.22
N ASN A 5 -16.62 -2.73 7.68
CA ASN A 5 -15.42 -3.12 6.92
C ASN A 5 -15.34 -2.50 5.53
N SER A 6 -15.99 -1.35 5.31
CA SER A 6 -16.04 -0.67 4.02
C SER A 6 -15.02 0.46 3.95
N ILE A 7 -14.61 0.82 2.74
CA ILE A 7 -13.82 2.03 2.48
C ILE A 7 -14.65 2.94 1.60
N SER A 8 -14.88 4.18 2.06
CA SER A 8 -15.56 5.21 1.28
C SER A 8 -14.65 6.43 1.14
N VAL A 9 -14.32 6.78 -0.09
CA VAL A 9 -13.49 7.91 -0.49
C VAL A 9 -14.35 8.86 -1.30
N LYS A 10 -14.43 10.14 -0.89
CA LYS A 10 -15.29 11.15 -1.54
C LYS A 10 -14.50 12.41 -1.83
N GLU A 11 -14.37 12.72 -3.12
CA GLU A 11 -13.83 13.98 -3.68
C GLU A 11 -12.43 14.32 -3.12
N ILE A 12 -11.58 13.30 -3.00
CA ILE A 12 -10.22 13.48 -2.46
C ILE A 12 -9.36 14.25 -3.45
N GLY A 13 -8.77 15.34 -2.94
CA GLY A 13 -7.73 16.09 -3.63
C GLY A 13 -6.46 16.17 -2.78
N LYS A 14 -5.30 16.06 -3.45
CA LYS A 14 -3.98 16.21 -2.82
C LYS A 14 -3.02 16.93 -3.74
N THR A 15 -2.45 18.02 -3.25
CA THR A 15 -1.47 18.84 -3.97
C THR A 15 -0.17 18.91 -3.16
N PHE A 16 0.95 18.71 -3.82
CA PHE A 16 2.28 18.86 -3.25
C PHE A 16 2.94 20.13 -3.77
N ARG A 17 3.71 20.80 -2.90
CA ARG A 17 4.60 21.89 -3.29
C ARG A 17 5.97 21.33 -3.56
N VAL A 18 6.41 21.44 -4.80
CA VAL A 18 7.74 21.04 -5.23
C VAL A 18 8.61 22.30 -5.30
N TYR A 19 9.63 22.35 -4.47
CA TYR A 19 10.54 23.47 -4.40
C TYR A 19 11.69 23.27 -5.39
N ASP A 20 12.05 24.34 -6.11
CA ASP A 20 13.23 24.32 -6.98
C ASP A 20 14.52 24.21 -6.14
N GLU A 21 15.27 23.12 -6.33
CA GLU A 21 16.51 22.85 -5.57
C GLU A 21 17.67 23.81 -5.88
N ARG A 22 17.49 24.74 -6.81
CA ARG A 22 18.54 25.67 -7.30
C ARG A 22 19.06 26.65 -6.26
N TYR A 23 18.42 26.74 -5.09
CA TYR A 23 18.79 27.72 -4.04
C TYR A 23 19.43 27.05 -2.82
N GLN A 24 20.58 26.39 -3.03
CA GLN A 24 21.25 25.65 -1.95
C GLN A 24 22.15 26.52 -1.07
N THR A 25 22.50 27.75 -1.50
CA THR A 25 23.41 28.62 -0.73
C THR A 25 22.65 29.66 0.09
N LEU A 26 23.17 29.96 1.30
CA LEU A 26 22.64 31.03 2.18
C LEU A 26 22.63 32.40 1.48
N LYS A 27 23.60 32.66 0.56
CA LYS A 27 23.64 33.89 -0.25
C LYS A 27 22.45 34.00 -1.20
N GLU A 28 22.07 32.93 -1.89
CA GLU A 28 20.92 32.92 -2.81
C GLU A 28 19.60 33.11 -2.06
N ARG A 29 19.47 32.53 -0.86
CA ARG A 29 18.32 32.75 0.03
C ARG A 29 18.18 34.20 0.47
N ALA A 30 19.29 34.90 0.75
CA ALA A 30 19.29 36.30 1.16
C ALA A 30 18.90 37.23 -0.01
N ILE A 31 19.30 36.96 -1.24
CA ILE A 31 18.99 37.75 -2.43
C ILE A 31 17.50 37.68 -2.78
N HIS A 32 16.83 36.55 -2.56
CA HIS A 32 15.41 36.36 -2.89
C HIS A 32 14.44 36.65 -1.73
N PHE A 33 14.85 37.38 -0.70
CA PHE A 33 13.99 37.75 0.44
C PHE A 33 13.27 36.56 1.09
N GLY A 34 13.89 35.37 1.11
CA GLY A 34 13.36 34.18 1.76
C GLY A 34 12.19 33.50 1.05
N LYS A 35 11.76 33.95 -0.13
CA LYS A 35 10.74 33.27 -0.94
C LYS A 35 11.41 32.27 -1.86
N ILE A 36 11.33 30.98 -1.50
CA ILE A 36 11.78 29.87 -2.36
C ILE A 36 10.66 29.63 -3.38
N PRO A 37 10.95 29.73 -4.70
CA PRO A 37 9.96 29.42 -5.71
C PRO A 37 9.58 27.94 -5.62
N PHE A 38 8.30 27.67 -5.77
CA PHE A 38 7.74 26.32 -5.82
C PHE A 38 6.70 26.26 -6.94
N HIS A 39 6.51 25.07 -7.47
CA HIS A 39 5.36 24.77 -8.32
C HIS A 39 4.45 23.77 -7.60
N GLU A 40 3.15 23.86 -7.87
CA GLU A 40 2.17 22.95 -7.30
C GLU A 40 1.97 21.75 -8.22
N PHE A 41 2.07 20.56 -7.65
CA PHE A 41 1.80 19.30 -8.32
C PHE A 41 0.57 18.67 -7.68
N SER A 42 -0.54 18.59 -8.43
CA SER A 42 -1.77 17.95 -7.99
C SER A 42 -1.70 16.45 -8.23
N ALA A 43 -1.45 15.69 -7.17
CA ALA A 43 -1.32 14.24 -7.23
C ALA A 43 -2.68 13.51 -7.24
N LEU A 44 -3.73 14.12 -6.66
CA LEU A 44 -5.10 13.61 -6.68
C LEU A 44 -6.07 14.75 -6.97
N ARG A 45 -7.08 14.49 -7.82
CA ARG A 45 -8.07 15.45 -8.29
C ARG A 45 -9.45 14.82 -8.23
N ASP A 46 -10.24 15.18 -7.22
CA ASP A 46 -11.64 14.74 -7.03
C ASP A 46 -11.87 13.22 -7.08
N VAL A 47 -10.91 12.45 -6.52
CA VAL A 47 -10.99 10.99 -6.51
C VAL A 47 -12.10 10.52 -5.59
N SER A 48 -13.03 9.73 -6.14
CA SER A 48 -14.10 9.09 -5.37
C SER A 48 -14.15 7.60 -5.71
N LEU A 49 -14.23 6.75 -4.69
CA LEU A 49 -14.42 5.31 -4.82
C LEU A 49 -15.06 4.72 -3.56
N GLU A 50 -15.68 3.56 -3.69
CA GLU A 50 -16.27 2.83 -2.58
C GLU A 50 -15.94 1.34 -2.68
N VAL A 51 -15.29 0.80 -1.64
CA VAL A 51 -14.96 -0.62 -1.54
C VAL A 51 -15.98 -1.28 -0.62
N LYS A 52 -16.71 -2.25 -1.16
CA LYS A 52 -17.74 -2.98 -0.42
C LYS A 52 -17.12 -3.90 0.62
N PRO A 53 -17.80 -4.16 1.75
CA PRO A 53 -17.35 -5.12 2.74
C PRO A 53 -17.04 -6.49 2.11
N GLY A 54 -15.87 -7.05 2.44
CA GLY A 54 -15.45 -8.37 1.96
C GLY A 54 -15.13 -8.46 0.47
N SER A 55 -15.10 -7.32 -0.26
CA SER A 55 -14.72 -7.30 -1.67
C SER A 55 -13.24 -6.92 -1.85
N MET A 56 -12.71 -7.28 -3.00
CA MET A 56 -11.36 -6.91 -3.44
C MET A 56 -11.45 -5.91 -4.59
N MET A 57 -10.98 -4.68 -4.36
CA MET A 57 -10.88 -3.65 -5.40
C MET A 57 -9.42 -3.46 -5.80
N GLY A 58 -9.16 -3.46 -7.10
CA GLY A 58 -7.85 -3.14 -7.67
C GLY A 58 -7.78 -1.68 -8.13
N ILE A 59 -6.62 -1.04 -7.93
CA ILE A 59 -6.30 0.28 -8.51
C ILE A 59 -5.19 0.08 -9.53
N LEU A 60 -5.49 0.36 -10.79
CA LEU A 60 -4.55 0.37 -11.92
C LEU A 60 -4.14 1.80 -12.26
N GLY A 61 -2.94 1.96 -12.80
CA GLY A 61 -2.43 3.23 -13.31
C GLY A 61 -0.92 3.17 -13.52
N HIS A 62 -0.40 4.05 -14.36
CA HIS A 62 1.05 4.15 -14.58
C HIS A 62 1.77 4.76 -13.36
N ASN A 63 3.11 4.75 -13.38
CA ASN A 63 3.91 5.40 -12.34
C ASN A 63 3.63 6.92 -12.33
N GLY A 64 3.39 7.48 -11.14
CA GLY A 64 3.01 8.89 -10.99
C GLY A 64 1.53 9.19 -11.19
N SER A 65 0.65 8.19 -11.44
CA SER A 65 -0.80 8.42 -11.57
C SER A 65 -1.51 8.79 -10.27
N GLY A 66 -0.85 8.67 -9.11
CA GLY A 66 -1.41 9.00 -7.79
C GLY A 66 -1.79 7.80 -6.92
N LYS A 67 -1.58 6.55 -7.36
CA LYS A 67 -1.97 5.33 -6.62
C LYS A 67 -1.44 5.28 -5.19
N SER A 68 -0.13 5.40 -5.01
CA SER A 68 0.48 5.35 -3.67
C SER A 68 0.09 6.56 -2.81
N THR A 69 -0.17 7.72 -3.42
CA THR A 69 -0.72 8.90 -2.72
C THR A 69 -2.13 8.61 -2.19
N LEU A 70 -2.99 8.04 -3.03
CA LEU A 70 -4.35 7.65 -2.64
C LEU A 70 -4.33 6.61 -1.53
N LEU A 71 -3.49 5.58 -1.67
CA LEU A 71 -3.34 4.53 -0.68
C LEU A 71 -2.85 5.08 0.68
N LYS A 72 -1.87 6.00 0.66
CA LYS A 72 -1.39 6.71 1.88
C LYS A 72 -2.48 7.57 2.51
N CYS A 73 -3.33 8.21 1.71
CA CYS A 73 -4.48 8.96 2.23
C CYS A 73 -5.50 8.02 2.90
N ILE A 74 -5.81 6.87 2.30
CA ILE A 74 -6.73 5.89 2.87
C ILE A 74 -6.17 5.29 4.16
N ALA A 75 -4.86 4.98 4.19
CA ALA A 75 -4.17 4.49 5.39
C ALA A 75 -4.04 5.54 6.52
N GLY A 76 -4.39 6.80 6.27
CA GLY A 76 -4.27 7.87 7.25
C GLY A 76 -2.83 8.36 7.50
N THR A 77 -1.84 7.89 6.73
CA THR A 77 -0.44 8.34 6.82
C THR A 77 -0.20 9.65 6.07
N LEU A 78 -1.13 10.04 5.20
CA LEU A 78 -1.14 11.30 4.48
C LEU A 78 -2.51 11.97 4.58
N THR A 79 -2.56 13.22 5.02
CA THR A 79 -3.83 13.96 5.08
C THR A 79 -4.15 14.53 3.69
N PRO A 80 -5.35 14.26 3.13
CA PRO A 80 -5.80 14.91 1.91
C PRO A 80 -6.05 16.41 2.15
N ASP A 81 -5.97 17.24 1.11
CA ASP A 81 -6.23 18.67 1.21
C ASP A 81 -7.73 18.99 1.13
N ARG A 82 -8.51 18.09 0.50
CA ARG A 82 -9.98 18.16 0.41
C ARG A 82 -10.60 16.79 0.31
N GLY A 83 -11.91 16.74 0.55
CA GLY A 83 -12.69 15.51 0.53
C GLY A 83 -12.70 14.78 1.87
N THR A 84 -13.27 13.59 1.89
CA THR A 84 -13.38 12.77 3.11
C THR A 84 -13.09 11.31 2.83
N ILE A 85 -12.45 10.65 3.78
CA ILE A 85 -12.21 9.20 3.78
C ILE A 85 -12.83 8.61 5.03
N LYS A 86 -13.58 7.53 4.86
CA LYS A 86 -14.08 6.69 5.95
C LYS A 86 -13.66 5.26 5.69
N ALA A 87 -13.01 4.67 6.66
CA ALA A 87 -12.63 3.26 6.67
C ALA A 87 -12.93 2.72 8.06
N ASP A 88 -13.94 1.88 8.15
CA ASP A 88 -14.46 1.37 9.42
C ASP A 88 -13.98 -0.07 9.61
N GLY A 89 -12.96 -0.27 10.42
CA GLY A 89 -12.40 -1.57 10.73
C GLY A 89 -10.92 -1.53 11.07
N ARG A 90 -10.40 -2.67 11.58
CA ARG A 90 -8.98 -2.83 11.83
C ARG A 90 -8.22 -2.94 10.51
N MET A 91 -7.48 -1.89 10.19
CA MET A 91 -6.75 -1.78 8.93
C MET A 91 -5.30 -2.23 9.08
N ALA A 92 -4.86 -3.07 8.14
CA ALA A 92 -3.45 -3.36 7.91
C ALA A 92 -3.03 -2.83 6.54
N ALA A 93 -1.91 -2.13 6.48
CA ALA A 93 -1.42 -1.53 5.25
C ALA A 93 0.00 -1.99 4.93
N LEU A 94 0.17 -2.60 3.77
CA LEU A 94 1.46 -2.93 3.14
C LEU A 94 1.85 -1.82 2.15
N LEU A 95 2.04 -0.61 2.65
CA LEU A 95 2.39 0.54 1.79
C LEU A 95 3.88 0.60 1.47
N GLU A 96 4.67 0.09 2.36
CA GLU A 96 6.12 -0.05 2.22
C GLU A 96 6.48 -1.29 3.05
N LEU A 97 6.82 -2.41 2.39
CA LEU A 97 7.29 -3.61 3.07
C LEU A 97 8.47 -3.25 3.96
N GLY A 98 8.32 -3.56 5.26
CA GLY A 98 9.34 -3.20 6.24
C GLY A 98 9.27 -1.73 6.71
N ALA A 99 8.22 -0.96 6.37
CA ALA A 99 7.96 0.31 7.05
C ALA A 99 7.82 0.02 8.56
N GLY A 100 8.73 0.59 9.33
CA GLY A 100 8.88 0.29 10.75
C GLY A 100 9.95 -0.74 11.11
N PHE A 101 10.61 -1.39 10.13
CA PHE A 101 11.78 -2.22 10.42
C PHE A 101 13.02 -1.35 10.65
N HIS A 102 13.70 -1.60 11.74
CA HIS A 102 14.95 -0.94 12.09
C HIS A 102 16.14 -1.82 11.70
N PRO A 103 17.08 -1.32 10.87
CA PRO A 103 18.17 -2.14 10.33
C PRO A 103 19.08 -2.78 11.39
N GLU A 104 19.27 -2.10 12.53
CA GLU A 104 20.14 -2.59 13.63
C GLU A 104 19.46 -3.61 14.53
N LEU A 105 18.15 -3.79 14.44
CA LEU A 105 17.41 -4.80 15.19
C LEU A 105 17.41 -6.14 14.44
N THR A 106 17.29 -7.23 15.18
CA THR A 106 17.08 -8.57 14.63
C THR A 106 15.71 -8.68 13.96
N GLY A 107 15.50 -9.71 13.12
CA GLY A 107 14.19 -10.01 12.57
C GLY A 107 13.13 -10.19 13.67
N ARG A 108 13.48 -10.91 14.74
CA ARG A 108 12.65 -11.10 15.94
C ARG A 108 12.22 -9.77 16.55
N GLU A 109 13.16 -8.89 16.85
CA GLU A 109 12.88 -7.58 17.43
C GLU A 109 12.06 -6.70 16.52
N ASN A 110 12.30 -6.76 15.20
CA ASN A 110 11.52 -6.07 14.19
C ASN A 110 10.07 -6.56 14.11
N LEU A 111 9.80 -7.86 14.30
CA LEU A 111 8.42 -8.36 14.37
C LEU A 111 7.66 -7.72 15.53
N TYR A 112 8.28 -7.57 16.71
CA TYR A 112 7.64 -6.89 17.84
C TYR A 112 7.45 -5.39 17.58
N LEU A 113 8.45 -4.73 16.97
CA LEU A 113 8.38 -3.31 16.65
C LEU A 113 7.27 -3.05 15.63
N ALA A 114 7.32 -3.71 14.47
CA ALA A 114 6.35 -3.51 13.40
C ALA A 114 4.95 -3.98 13.78
N GLY A 115 4.83 -5.11 14.50
CA GLY A 115 3.54 -5.56 15.02
C GLY A 115 2.91 -4.55 15.97
N SER A 116 3.72 -3.89 16.82
CA SER A 116 3.23 -2.82 17.72
C SER A 116 2.76 -1.58 16.91
N ILE A 117 3.46 -1.22 15.84
CA ILE A 117 3.05 -0.14 14.92
C ILE A 117 1.71 -0.47 14.25
N LEU A 118 1.50 -1.75 13.91
CA LEU A 118 0.23 -2.26 13.37
C LEU A 118 -0.87 -2.42 14.44
N GLY A 119 -0.61 -2.02 15.69
CA GLY A 119 -1.57 -2.04 16.79
C GLY A 119 -1.72 -3.41 17.46
N LEU A 120 -0.83 -4.37 17.21
CA LEU A 120 -0.80 -5.65 17.90
C LEU A 120 -0.21 -5.50 19.31
N ARG A 121 -0.79 -6.20 20.27
CA ARG A 121 -0.22 -6.30 21.60
C ARG A 121 0.92 -7.31 21.60
N ARG A 122 1.87 -7.14 22.53
CA ARG A 122 3.05 -8.01 22.61
C ARG A 122 2.72 -9.51 22.68
N HIS A 123 1.69 -9.89 23.45
CA HIS A 123 1.26 -11.28 23.56
C HIS A 123 0.67 -11.81 22.25
N GLU A 124 -0.09 -10.98 21.49
CA GLU A 124 -0.64 -11.38 20.19
C GLU A 124 0.48 -11.70 19.19
N ILE A 125 1.57 -10.92 19.23
CA ILE A 125 2.76 -11.19 18.40
C ILE A 125 3.46 -12.46 18.86
N GLN A 126 3.58 -12.65 20.18
CA GLN A 126 4.21 -13.83 20.77
C GLN A 126 3.45 -15.12 20.41
N ASP A 127 2.13 -15.11 20.50
CA ASP A 127 1.27 -16.26 20.18
C ASP A 127 1.37 -16.66 18.69
N LYS A 128 1.65 -15.68 17.81
CA LYS A 128 1.77 -15.88 16.35
C LYS A 128 3.22 -15.98 15.87
N PHE A 129 4.19 -15.86 16.79
CA PHE A 129 5.60 -15.73 16.42
C PHE A 129 6.10 -16.89 15.56
N ASP A 130 5.86 -18.12 16.01
CA ASP A 130 6.34 -19.31 15.30
C ASP A 130 5.69 -19.42 13.91
N SER A 131 4.41 -19.16 13.79
CA SER A 131 3.72 -19.16 12.50
C SER A 131 4.21 -18.06 11.56
N ILE A 132 4.61 -16.89 12.09
CA ILE A 132 5.23 -15.81 11.28
C ILE A 132 6.61 -16.26 10.77
N VAL A 133 7.42 -16.86 11.64
CA VAL A 133 8.76 -17.35 11.26
C VAL A 133 8.65 -18.47 10.22
N ASP A 134 7.75 -19.43 10.41
CA ASP A 134 7.49 -20.52 9.47
C ASP A 134 6.99 -20.00 8.13
N PHE A 135 6.09 -19.01 8.13
CA PHE A 135 5.61 -18.40 6.88
C PHE A 135 6.73 -17.68 6.14
N SER A 136 7.61 -16.98 6.85
CA SER A 136 8.72 -16.20 6.26
C SER A 136 9.81 -17.09 5.66
N GLU A 137 9.92 -18.34 6.10
CA GLU A 137 10.99 -19.31 5.74
C GLU A 137 12.40 -18.80 6.07
N LEU A 138 12.52 -17.92 7.08
CA LEU A 138 13.82 -17.36 7.47
C LEU A 138 14.59 -18.29 8.42
N GLY A 139 13.91 -19.18 9.14
CA GLY A 139 14.55 -20.10 10.07
C GLY A 139 15.44 -19.36 11.09
N ASP A 140 16.69 -19.82 11.24
CA ASP A 140 17.65 -19.25 12.18
C ASP A 140 18.05 -17.81 11.86
N PHE A 141 17.85 -17.33 10.62
CA PHE A 141 18.13 -15.94 10.27
C PHE A 141 17.26 -14.94 11.01
N ILE A 142 16.16 -15.38 11.65
CA ILE A 142 15.27 -14.50 12.42
C ILE A 142 16.00 -13.75 13.55
N ASP A 143 17.06 -14.32 14.08
CA ASP A 143 17.86 -13.74 15.16
C ASP A 143 19.06 -12.90 14.67
N ASN A 144 19.22 -12.75 13.33
CA ASN A 144 20.20 -11.86 12.73
C ASN A 144 19.62 -10.45 12.54
N GLN A 145 20.51 -9.44 12.57
CA GLN A 145 20.13 -8.06 12.28
C GLN A 145 19.65 -7.91 10.84
N VAL A 146 18.57 -7.16 10.66
CA VAL A 146 17.89 -6.98 9.36
C VAL A 146 18.78 -6.29 8.31
N LYS A 147 19.76 -5.49 8.73
CA LYS A 147 20.75 -4.91 7.79
C LYS A 147 21.54 -5.95 6.99
N TYR A 148 21.59 -7.19 7.44
CA TYR A 148 22.26 -8.30 6.74
C TYR A 148 21.28 -9.13 5.87
N TYR A 149 20.00 -8.77 5.87
CA TYR A 149 19.01 -9.48 5.07
C TYR A 149 19.14 -9.12 3.60
N SER A 150 18.92 -10.09 2.73
CA SER A 150 18.64 -9.79 1.33
C SER A 150 17.30 -9.07 1.19
N SER A 151 17.07 -8.41 0.06
CA SER A 151 15.77 -7.79 -0.23
C SER A 151 14.61 -8.81 -0.14
N GLY A 152 14.85 -10.05 -0.60
CA GLY A 152 13.89 -11.14 -0.49
C GLY A 152 13.58 -11.53 0.96
N MET A 153 14.60 -11.69 1.82
CA MET A 153 14.41 -12.00 3.24
C MET A 153 13.62 -10.89 3.95
N PHE A 154 13.98 -9.64 3.68
CA PHE A 154 13.31 -8.47 4.23
C PHE A 154 11.82 -8.45 3.88
N THR A 155 11.50 -8.72 2.62
CA THR A 155 10.12 -8.72 2.13
C THR A 155 9.34 -9.92 2.65
N ARG A 156 9.96 -11.11 2.71
CA ARG A 156 9.35 -12.32 3.28
C ARG A 156 8.94 -12.10 4.73
N LEU A 157 9.80 -11.46 5.55
CA LEU A 157 9.48 -11.16 6.93
C LEU A 157 8.32 -10.16 7.05
N GLY A 158 8.32 -9.09 6.24
CA GLY A 158 7.27 -8.09 6.23
C GLY A 158 5.91 -8.68 5.85
N PHE A 159 5.88 -9.50 4.79
CA PHE A 159 4.64 -10.15 4.38
C PHE A 159 4.17 -11.21 5.40
N ALA A 160 5.11 -11.99 5.97
CA ALA A 160 4.78 -13.01 6.97
C ALA A 160 4.10 -12.40 8.21
N LEU A 161 4.54 -11.22 8.66
CA LEU A 161 3.87 -10.51 9.75
C LEU A 161 2.41 -10.23 9.38
N ILE A 162 2.15 -9.67 8.20
CA ILE A 162 0.79 -9.31 7.77
C ILE A 162 -0.07 -10.55 7.49
N ALA A 163 0.52 -11.59 6.93
CA ALA A 163 -0.16 -12.86 6.69
C ALA A 163 -0.73 -13.50 7.97
N ASN A 164 -0.16 -13.14 9.12
CA ASN A 164 -0.52 -13.69 10.43
C ASN A 164 -1.32 -12.72 11.32
N ILE A 165 -1.66 -11.52 10.85
CA ILE A 165 -2.62 -10.67 11.54
C ILE A 165 -4.03 -10.91 11.03
N ASP A 166 -5.04 -10.51 11.81
CA ASP A 166 -6.46 -10.65 11.45
C ASP A 166 -7.03 -9.25 11.12
N PRO A 167 -6.76 -8.71 9.91
CA PRO A 167 -7.27 -7.41 9.52
C PRO A 167 -8.74 -7.54 9.11
N GLU A 168 -9.49 -6.45 9.24
CA GLU A 168 -10.83 -6.30 8.62
C GLU A 168 -10.71 -5.60 7.26
N ILE A 169 -9.68 -4.76 7.12
CA ILE A 169 -9.31 -4.06 5.88
C ILE A 169 -7.83 -4.27 5.61
N LEU A 170 -7.48 -4.65 4.38
CA LEU A 170 -6.10 -4.86 3.94
C LEU A 170 -5.78 -3.96 2.75
N LEU A 171 -4.76 -3.13 2.90
CA LEU A 171 -4.22 -2.30 1.82
C LEU A 171 -2.91 -2.91 1.31
N LEU A 172 -2.85 -3.22 0.03
CA LEU A 172 -1.69 -3.83 -0.63
C LEU A 172 -1.16 -2.90 -1.73
N ASP A 173 0.12 -2.55 -1.66
CA ASP A 173 0.82 -1.83 -2.73
C ASP A 173 1.76 -2.79 -3.43
N GLU A 174 1.79 -2.88 -4.73
CA GLU A 174 2.67 -3.63 -5.68
C GLU A 174 3.53 -4.81 -5.15
N VAL A 175 3.41 -5.12 -3.88
CA VAL A 175 4.32 -5.93 -3.06
C VAL A 175 4.24 -7.43 -3.36
N LEU A 176 3.27 -7.85 -4.17
CA LEU A 176 3.06 -9.27 -4.49
C LEU A 176 4.10 -9.85 -5.48
N ALA A 177 4.90 -9.00 -6.10
CA ALA A 177 5.94 -9.42 -7.05
C ALA A 177 7.29 -9.72 -6.38
N VAL A 178 7.33 -9.96 -5.05
CA VAL A 178 8.57 -10.09 -4.29
C VAL A 178 8.85 -11.53 -3.86
N GLY A 179 10.11 -11.89 -3.92
CA GLY A 179 10.58 -13.25 -3.64
C GLY A 179 10.60 -14.11 -4.91
N ASP A 180 10.79 -15.39 -4.73
CA ASP A 180 10.68 -16.38 -5.80
C ASP A 180 9.22 -16.74 -6.08
N GLU A 181 8.99 -17.46 -7.18
CA GLU A 181 7.65 -17.85 -7.64
C GLU A 181 6.88 -18.68 -6.58
N ALA A 182 7.58 -19.51 -5.82
CA ALA A 182 6.97 -20.32 -4.76
C ALA A 182 6.42 -19.44 -3.63
N PHE A 183 7.19 -18.46 -3.19
CA PHE A 183 6.75 -17.51 -2.15
C PHE A 183 5.64 -16.58 -2.66
N GLN A 184 5.70 -16.13 -3.92
CA GLN A 184 4.64 -15.33 -4.54
C GLN A 184 3.30 -16.11 -4.56
N ASN A 185 3.31 -17.39 -4.92
CA ASN A 185 2.12 -18.23 -4.87
C ASN A 185 1.57 -18.36 -3.44
N LYS A 186 2.43 -18.56 -2.45
CA LYS A 186 2.06 -18.60 -1.04
C LYS A 186 1.41 -17.29 -0.56
N CYS A 187 1.93 -16.14 -1.01
CA CYS A 187 1.33 -14.83 -0.75
C CYS A 187 -0.06 -14.69 -1.40
N LEU A 188 -0.22 -15.12 -2.66
CA LEU A 188 -1.50 -15.08 -3.36
C LEU A 188 -2.55 -15.97 -2.70
N ASP A 189 -2.16 -17.15 -2.25
CA ASP A 189 -3.06 -18.07 -1.53
C ASP A 189 -3.50 -17.48 -0.19
N GLN A 190 -2.61 -16.79 0.52
CA GLN A 190 -2.97 -16.07 1.75
C GLN A 190 -3.95 -14.91 1.48
N ILE A 191 -3.77 -14.18 0.38
CA ILE A 191 -4.70 -13.12 -0.01
C ILE A 191 -6.08 -13.69 -0.36
N ARG A 192 -6.12 -14.83 -1.05
CA ARG A 192 -7.37 -15.54 -1.33
C ARG A 192 -8.07 -15.95 -0.03
N SER A 193 -7.30 -16.49 0.93
CA SER A 193 -7.82 -16.83 2.26
C SER A 193 -8.38 -15.61 2.98
N PHE A 194 -7.71 -14.47 2.97
CA PHE A 194 -8.26 -13.22 3.53
C PHE A 194 -9.60 -12.84 2.92
N ARG A 195 -9.71 -12.91 1.58
CA ARG A 195 -10.95 -12.63 0.87
C ARG A 195 -12.07 -13.60 1.25
N GLU A 196 -11.78 -14.90 1.30
CA GLU A 196 -12.75 -15.94 1.71
C GLU A 196 -13.24 -15.73 3.15
N ASN A 197 -12.39 -15.18 4.02
CA ASN A 197 -12.73 -14.81 5.39
C ASN A 197 -13.42 -13.44 5.51
N GLY A 198 -13.77 -12.79 4.41
CA GLY A 198 -14.54 -11.55 4.38
C GLY A 198 -13.72 -10.28 4.67
N VAL A 199 -12.40 -10.33 4.53
CA VAL A 199 -11.53 -9.16 4.62
C VAL A 199 -11.76 -8.28 3.38
N THR A 200 -11.92 -6.98 3.60
CA THR A 200 -11.99 -6.01 2.50
C THR A 200 -10.58 -5.66 2.02
N ILE A 201 -10.33 -5.79 0.73
CA ILE A 201 -8.97 -5.64 0.18
C ILE A 201 -8.94 -4.52 -0.86
N LEU A 202 -8.01 -3.58 -0.68
CA LEU A 202 -7.65 -2.60 -1.70
C LEU A 202 -6.24 -2.92 -2.20
N PHE A 203 -6.13 -3.24 -3.48
CA PHE A 203 -4.90 -3.73 -4.11
C PHE A 203 -4.42 -2.77 -5.20
N VAL A 204 -3.25 -2.21 -5.05
CA VAL A 204 -2.59 -1.37 -6.05
C VAL A 204 -1.60 -2.21 -6.85
N THR A 205 -1.68 -2.16 -8.17
CA THR A 205 -0.75 -2.88 -9.05
C THR A 205 -0.64 -2.21 -10.42
N HIS A 206 0.45 -2.49 -11.12
CA HIS A 206 0.59 -2.19 -12.54
C HIS A 206 0.28 -3.41 -13.44
N SER A 207 0.14 -4.61 -12.85
CA SER A 207 -0.19 -5.85 -13.57
C SER A 207 -1.68 -5.93 -13.87
N VAL A 208 -2.05 -5.59 -15.10
CA VAL A 208 -3.44 -5.59 -15.58
C VAL A 208 -4.07 -6.97 -15.50
N ASP A 209 -3.32 -8.00 -15.90
CA ASP A 209 -3.81 -9.37 -15.95
C ASP A 209 -4.05 -9.94 -14.56
N LEU A 210 -3.14 -9.68 -13.63
CA LEU A 210 -3.31 -10.08 -12.23
C LEU A 210 -4.54 -9.39 -11.64
N ALA A 211 -4.63 -8.07 -11.76
CA ALA A 211 -5.76 -7.32 -11.23
C ALA A 211 -7.11 -7.79 -11.80
N ALA A 212 -7.17 -8.01 -13.12
CA ALA A 212 -8.38 -8.47 -13.78
C ALA A 212 -8.79 -9.92 -13.38
N SER A 213 -7.85 -10.72 -12.89
CA SER A 213 -8.10 -12.11 -12.49
C SER A 213 -8.55 -12.29 -11.05
N ILE A 214 -8.13 -11.40 -10.14
CA ILE A 214 -8.36 -11.58 -8.69
C ILE A 214 -9.31 -10.55 -8.08
N CYS A 215 -9.48 -9.36 -8.69
CA CYS A 215 -10.32 -8.30 -8.14
C CYS A 215 -11.78 -8.43 -8.57
N ASP A 216 -12.70 -8.00 -7.70
CA ASP A 216 -14.13 -7.92 -7.98
C ASP A 216 -14.48 -6.66 -8.78
N GLU A 217 -13.77 -5.57 -8.50
CA GLU A 217 -13.89 -4.28 -9.18
C GLU A 217 -12.49 -3.69 -9.43
N LEU A 218 -12.33 -2.92 -10.51
CA LEU A 218 -11.13 -2.16 -10.80
C LEU A 218 -11.42 -0.68 -10.95
N VAL A 219 -10.52 0.13 -10.43
CA VAL A 219 -10.43 1.56 -10.66
C VAL A 219 -9.16 1.86 -11.46
N VAL A 220 -9.27 2.65 -12.50
CA VAL A 220 -8.13 3.13 -13.28
C VAL A 220 -7.86 4.58 -12.92
N LEU A 221 -6.67 4.85 -12.41
CA LEU A 221 -6.21 6.17 -12.01
C LEU A 221 -5.19 6.71 -13.02
N GLU A 222 -5.45 7.88 -13.56
CA GLU A 222 -4.57 8.58 -14.50
C GLU A 222 -4.46 10.06 -14.11
N HIS A 223 -3.24 10.57 -14.01
CA HIS A 223 -2.95 11.96 -13.62
C HIS A 223 -3.75 12.47 -12.40
N GLY A 224 -4.00 11.58 -11.44
CA GLY A 224 -4.73 11.89 -10.22
C GLY A 224 -6.25 11.85 -10.35
N GLU A 225 -6.81 11.39 -11.47
CA GLU A 225 -8.24 11.30 -11.75
C GLU A 225 -8.66 9.85 -12.02
N VAL A 226 -9.90 9.51 -11.67
CA VAL A 226 -10.50 8.21 -12.01
C VAL A 226 -11.05 8.26 -13.42
N ILE A 227 -10.44 7.50 -14.35
CA ILE A 227 -10.88 7.45 -15.75
C ILE A 227 -11.76 6.25 -16.08
N ALA A 228 -11.75 5.22 -15.24
CA ALA A 228 -12.66 4.07 -15.33
C ALA A 228 -12.83 3.43 -13.95
N SER A 229 -14.02 2.87 -13.70
CA SER A 229 -14.34 2.13 -12.47
C SER A 229 -15.38 1.05 -12.76
N GLY A 230 -15.31 -0.08 -12.03
CA GLY A 230 -16.30 -1.16 -12.05
C GLY A 230 -15.76 -2.48 -12.59
N ASN A 231 -16.42 -3.08 -13.57
CA ASN A 231 -16.10 -4.43 -14.04
C ASN A 231 -14.62 -4.59 -14.43
N PRO A 232 -13.90 -5.59 -13.88
CA PRO A 232 -12.46 -5.73 -14.07
C PRO A 232 -12.03 -5.81 -15.53
N LYS A 233 -12.73 -6.58 -16.36
CA LYS A 233 -12.38 -6.73 -17.77
C LYS A 233 -12.56 -5.44 -18.57
N GLN A 234 -13.62 -4.67 -18.27
CA GLN A 234 -13.90 -3.41 -18.96
C GLN A 234 -12.90 -2.32 -18.53
N SER A 235 -12.64 -2.18 -17.23
CA SER A 235 -11.67 -1.22 -16.71
C SER A 235 -10.25 -1.54 -17.18
N ALA A 236 -9.86 -2.82 -17.21
CA ALA A 236 -8.58 -3.26 -17.77
C ALA A 236 -8.45 -2.94 -19.26
N ALA A 237 -9.51 -3.15 -20.05
CA ALA A 237 -9.51 -2.79 -21.47
C ALA A 237 -9.41 -1.27 -21.70
N THR A 238 -10.02 -0.47 -20.84
CA THR A 238 -9.87 0.99 -20.87
C THR A 238 -8.44 1.39 -20.57
N TYR A 239 -7.83 0.83 -19.51
CA TYR A 239 -6.44 1.12 -19.18
C TYR A 239 -5.47 0.76 -20.32
N ARG A 240 -5.64 -0.43 -20.95
CA ARG A 240 -4.82 -0.82 -22.11
C ARG A 240 -4.94 0.16 -23.26
N ARG A 241 -6.17 0.62 -23.58
CA ARG A 241 -6.35 1.63 -24.64
C ARG A 241 -5.62 2.93 -24.36
N HIS A 242 -5.62 3.39 -23.11
CA HIS A 242 -4.88 4.60 -22.71
C HIS A 242 -3.37 4.41 -22.81
N LEU A 243 -2.84 3.24 -22.43
CA LEU A 243 -1.41 2.93 -22.58
C LEU A 243 -0.95 3.01 -24.05
N TYR A 244 -1.77 2.54 -25.00
CA TYR A 244 -1.43 2.54 -26.44
C TYR A 244 -1.83 3.82 -27.19
N ALA A 245 -2.62 4.70 -26.59
CA ALA A 245 -3.01 5.97 -27.19
C ALA A 245 -2.05 7.12 -26.88
N GLY A 246 -1.09 6.90 -25.97
CA GLY A 246 -0.07 7.87 -25.56
C GLY A 246 1.26 7.75 -26.31
N ASP A 247 1.36 6.83 -27.27
CA ASP A 247 2.44 6.74 -28.29
C ASP A 247 1.96 7.38 -29.60
#